data_fefe198646e42fc31afd42059bbe7ec7
#
_entry.id   fefe198646e42fc31afd42059bbe7ec7
#
_cell.length_a   1.000
_cell.length_b   1.000
_cell.length_c   1.000
_cell.angle_alpha   90.00
_cell.angle_beta   90.00
_cell.angle_gamma   90.00
#
_symmetry.space_group_name_H-M   'P 1'
#
loop_
_entity.id
_entity.type
_entity.pdbx_description
1 polymer ?
#
loop_
_entity_poly.entity_id
_entity_poly.type
_entity_poly.pdbx_seq_one_letter_code
_entity_poly.pdbx_strand_id
1 'polypeptide(L)'
;MFNTIFDAVKDRPVQLVATVNELMNSSELHDIPSNVLLANYTPQLQLLPKVSVMITHGGANSVMEAIHFGVPMLITPICNDQFHQAHYINKNDIGVELDLNNTTPEKCWKVLNKLLTSETIFNNMARVTRSYQQDGALNAANLVDELLTEEQPS
;
A
#
# COMPACT_ATOMS: atom_id res chain seq x y z
N MET A 1 -2.23 -13.05 -11.15
CA MET A 1 -1.81 -11.84 -10.44
C MET A 1 -0.30 -11.64 -10.45
N PHE A 2 0.52 -12.47 -9.78
CA PHE A 2 1.99 -12.25 -9.74
C PHE A 2 2.64 -12.18 -11.12
N ASN A 3 2.34 -13.13 -12.01
CA ASN A 3 2.86 -13.11 -13.38
C ASN A 3 2.53 -11.80 -14.13
N THR A 4 1.32 -11.27 -13.96
CA THR A 4 0.92 -9.97 -14.55
C THR A 4 1.80 -8.83 -14.06
N ILE A 5 2.14 -8.82 -12.74
CA ILE A 5 3.03 -7.80 -12.16
C ILE A 5 4.47 -7.99 -12.68
N PHE A 6 4.97 -9.24 -12.71
CA PHE A 6 6.32 -9.53 -13.17
C PHE A 6 6.51 -9.13 -14.64
N ASP A 7 5.55 -9.49 -15.51
CA ASP A 7 5.57 -9.08 -16.91
C ASP A 7 5.46 -7.55 -17.06
N ALA A 8 4.68 -6.89 -16.20
CA ALA A 8 4.54 -5.44 -16.22
C ALA A 8 5.85 -4.70 -15.90
N VAL A 9 6.67 -5.24 -14.99
CA VAL A 9 7.93 -4.60 -14.57
C VAL A 9 9.15 -5.11 -15.33
N LYS A 10 9.02 -6.18 -16.12
CA LYS A 10 10.11 -6.74 -16.92
C LYS A 10 10.75 -5.67 -17.80
N ASP A 11 12.06 -5.60 -17.78
CA ASP A 11 12.89 -4.64 -18.54
C ASP A 11 12.55 -3.15 -18.27
N ARG A 12 11.88 -2.85 -17.14
CA ARG A 12 11.62 -1.48 -16.69
C ARG A 12 12.67 -1.03 -15.66
N PRO A 13 12.93 0.28 -15.56
CA PRO A 13 13.96 0.83 -14.66
C PRO A 13 13.45 0.87 -13.19
N VAL A 14 12.97 -0.26 -12.70
CA VAL A 14 12.47 -0.44 -11.33
C VAL A 14 12.95 -1.78 -10.79
N GLN A 15 13.05 -1.88 -9.46
CA GLN A 15 13.23 -3.15 -8.76
C GLN A 15 11.93 -3.50 -8.05
N LEU A 16 11.51 -4.75 -8.14
CA LEU A 16 10.37 -5.29 -7.43
C LEU A 16 10.85 -6.26 -6.35
N VAL A 17 10.40 -6.07 -5.12
CA VAL A 17 10.49 -7.07 -4.06
C VAL A 17 9.10 -7.66 -3.86
N ALA A 18 8.96 -8.96 -4.05
CA ALA A 18 7.70 -9.67 -3.90
C ALA A 18 7.80 -10.69 -2.77
N THR A 19 6.87 -10.59 -1.81
CA THR A 19 6.72 -11.62 -0.78
C THR A 19 5.77 -12.69 -1.30
N VAL A 20 6.29 -13.90 -1.45
CA VAL A 20 5.53 -15.08 -1.89
C VAL A 20 5.49 -16.07 -0.74
N ASN A 21 4.30 -16.60 -0.43
CA ASN A 21 4.17 -17.62 0.61
C ASN A 21 4.83 -18.92 0.13
N GLU A 22 5.41 -19.70 1.05
CA GLU A 22 5.98 -21.02 0.80
C GLU A 22 5.00 -22.01 0.14
N LEU A 23 3.69 -21.77 0.29
CA LEU A 23 2.64 -22.57 -0.34
C LEU A 23 2.51 -22.31 -1.86
N MET A 24 3.17 -21.28 -2.37
CA MET A 24 3.14 -20.97 -3.79
C MET A 24 4.15 -21.85 -4.50
N ASN A 25 3.66 -22.83 -5.28
CA ASN A 25 4.52 -23.70 -6.06
C ASN A 25 5.30 -22.85 -7.08
N SER A 26 6.60 -23.04 -7.15
CA SER A 26 7.48 -22.38 -8.14
C SER A 26 7.04 -22.64 -9.58
N SER A 27 6.28 -23.72 -9.85
CA SER A 27 5.68 -24.04 -11.15
C SER A 27 4.53 -23.10 -11.55
N GLU A 28 3.97 -22.33 -10.64
CA GLU A 28 2.90 -21.36 -10.93
C GLU A 28 3.45 -19.99 -11.36
N LEU A 29 4.73 -19.75 -11.10
CA LEU A 29 5.43 -18.56 -11.52
C LEU A 29 6.14 -18.82 -12.84
N HIS A 30 5.90 -17.95 -13.84
CA HIS A 30 6.68 -17.95 -15.09
C HIS A 30 8.10 -17.44 -14.84
N ASP A 31 8.89 -17.30 -15.90
CA ASP A 31 10.24 -16.76 -15.84
C ASP A 31 10.29 -15.47 -15.02
N ILE A 32 11.00 -15.51 -13.89
CA ILE A 32 11.12 -14.37 -13.00
C ILE A 32 12.13 -13.37 -13.60
N PRO A 33 11.71 -12.12 -13.89
CA PRO A 33 12.59 -11.12 -14.43
C PRO A 33 13.77 -10.81 -13.51
N SER A 34 14.92 -10.42 -14.07
CA SER A 34 16.15 -10.15 -13.32
C SER A 34 16.05 -8.98 -12.33
N ASN A 35 15.06 -8.10 -12.52
CA ASN A 35 14.76 -6.97 -11.64
C ASN A 35 13.67 -7.31 -10.58
N VAL A 36 13.32 -8.58 -10.41
CA VAL A 36 12.38 -9.08 -9.40
C VAL A 36 13.12 -9.92 -8.38
N LEU A 37 13.00 -9.55 -7.11
CA LEU A 37 13.49 -10.32 -5.96
C LEU A 37 12.30 -10.98 -5.25
N LEU A 38 12.33 -12.30 -5.18
CA LEU A 38 11.35 -13.07 -4.39
C LEU A 38 11.89 -13.31 -2.98
N ALA A 39 11.02 -13.16 -1.99
CA ALA A 39 11.30 -13.47 -0.61
C ALA A 39 10.11 -14.19 0.04
N ASN A 40 10.38 -15.18 0.89
CA ASN A 40 9.33 -15.84 1.67
C ASN A 40 8.76 -14.91 2.75
N TYR A 41 9.57 -14.00 3.24
CA TYR A 41 9.20 -12.98 4.21
C TYR A 41 10.00 -11.69 3.96
N THR A 42 9.31 -10.55 4.12
CA THR A 42 9.95 -9.24 4.11
C THR A 42 9.60 -8.48 5.39
N PRO A 43 10.56 -7.84 6.06
CA PRO A 43 10.27 -6.98 7.20
C PRO A 43 9.64 -5.67 6.70
N GLN A 44 8.31 -5.67 6.54
CA GLN A 44 7.55 -4.61 5.87
C GLN A 44 7.86 -3.21 6.40
N LEU A 45 7.90 -3.03 7.73
CA LEU A 45 8.18 -1.73 8.35
C LEU A 45 9.60 -1.21 8.06
N GLN A 46 10.57 -2.11 7.81
CA GLN A 46 11.93 -1.71 7.44
C GLN A 46 12.08 -1.45 5.94
N LEU A 47 11.19 -2.04 5.14
CA LEU A 47 11.20 -1.90 3.68
C LEU A 47 10.42 -0.66 3.22
N LEU A 48 9.27 -0.36 3.82
CA LEU A 48 8.40 0.76 3.44
C LEU A 48 9.13 2.12 3.31
N PRO A 49 10.06 2.50 4.21
CA PRO A 49 10.81 3.76 4.05
C PRO A 49 11.72 3.82 2.81
N LYS A 50 11.93 2.69 2.14
CA LYS A 50 12.88 2.54 1.02
C LYS A 50 12.20 2.29 -0.32
N VAL A 51 10.87 2.13 -0.34
CA VAL A 51 10.13 1.86 -1.57
C VAL A 51 9.35 3.08 -2.02
N SER A 52 9.14 3.18 -3.33
CA SER A 52 8.40 4.28 -3.94
C SER A 52 6.91 3.99 -4.13
N VAL A 53 6.54 2.72 -4.18
CA VAL A 53 5.15 2.26 -4.36
C VAL A 53 4.97 0.92 -3.66
N MET A 54 3.83 0.71 -3.03
CA MET A 54 3.43 -0.58 -2.46
C MET A 54 2.29 -1.19 -3.29
N ILE A 55 2.42 -2.48 -3.63
CA ILE A 55 1.32 -3.28 -4.20
C ILE A 55 0.75 -4.14 -3.08
N THR A 56 -0.54 -4.02 -2.81
CA THR A 56 -1.17 -4.69 -1.67
C THR A 56 -2.62 -5.07 -1.97
N HIS A 57 -3.12 -6.09 -1.27
CA HIS A 57 -4.56 -6.41 -1.27
C HIS A 57 -5.39 -5.39 -0.48
N GLY A 58 -4.77 -4.52 0.32
CA GLY A 58 -5.45 -3.47 1.06
C GLY A 58 -5.92 -3.85 2.45
N GLY A 59 -5.26 -4.78 3.12
CA GLY A 59 -5.50 -5.02 4.55
C GLY A 59 -5.22 -3.75 5.37
N ALA A 60 -6.08 -3.46 6.35
CA ALA A 60 -6.07 -2.21 7.10
C ALA A 60 -4.68 -1.85 7.67
N ASN A 61 -3.98 -2.81 8.29
CA ASN A 61 -2.64 -2.58 8.84
C ASN A 61 -1.63 -2.16 7.76
N SER A 62 -1.60 -2.86 6.63
CA SER A 62 -0.69 -2.56 5.53
C SER A 62 -0.97 -1.18 4.92
N VAL A 63 -2.25 -0.79 4.81
CA VAL A 63 -2.65 0.54 4.34
C VAL A 63 -2.20 1.62 5.33
N MET A 64 -2.43 1.43 6.63
CA MET A 64 -2.00 2.38 7.67
C MET A 64 -0.48 2.54 7.71
N GLU A 65 0.26 1.45 7.59
CA GLU A 65 1.72 1.48 7.52
C GLU A 65 2.22 2.21 6.27
N ALA A 66 1.64 1.93 5.09
CA ALA A 66 1.99 2.65 3.85
C ALA A 66 1.70 4.15 3.97
N ILE A 67 0.56 4.55 4.54
CA ILE A 67 0.23 5.96 4.82
C ILE A 67 1.24 6.58 5.79
N HIS A 68 1.60 5.88 6.86
CA HIS A 68 2.57 6.38 7.84
C HIS A 68 3.92 6.71 7.19
N PHE A 69 4.39 5.88 6.26
CA PHE A 69 5.65 6.10 5.54
C PHE A 69 5.50 6.93 4.27
N GLY A 70 4.29 7.37 3.93
CA GLY A 70 4.05 8.22 2.77
C GLY A 70 4.19 7.48 1.43
N VAL A 71 3.91 6.17 1.39
CA VAL A 71 4.09 5.29 0.23
C VAL A 71 2.78 5.14 -0.55
N PRO A 72 2.68 5.63 -1.80
CA PRO A 72 1.53 5.43 -2.66
C PRO A 72 1.25 3.95 -2.92
N MET A 73 -0.02 3.60 -3.13
CA MET A 73 -0.44 2.20 -3.21
C MET A 73 -1.12 1.85 -4.53
N LEU A 74 -0.75 0.69 -5.10
CA LEU A 74 -1.60 -0.06 -6.01
C LEU A 74 -2.36 -1.09 -5.18
N ILE A 75 -3.69 -0.95 -5.14
CA ILE A 75 -4.55 -1.82 -4.35
C ILE A 75 -5.29 -2.80 -5.26
N THR A 76 -5.32 -4.08 -4.88
CA THR A 76 -6.09 -5.13 -5.53
C THR A 76 -6.94 -5.86 -4.47
N PRO A 77 -8.11 -5.30 -4.09
CA PRO A 77 -8.93 -5.86 -3.02
C PRO A 77 -9.47 -7.24 -3.42
N ILE A 78 -9.51 -8.16 -2.46
CA ILE A 78 -9.97 -9.53 -2.63
C ILE A 78 -11.28 -9.75 -1.85
N CYS A 79 -11.39 -9.20 -0.64
CA CYS A 79 -12.54 -9.45 0.24
C CYS A 79 -12.72 -8.35 1.30
N ASN A 80 -13.91 -8.33 1.89
CA ASN A 80 -14.29 -7.61 3.12
C ASN A 80 -13.89 -6.11 3.16
N ASP A 81 -13.20 -5.71 4.21
CA ASP A 81 -12.74 -4.35 4.49
C ASP A 81 -11.78 -3.78 3.44
N GLN A 82 -11.13 -4.64 2.65
CA GLN A 82 -10.19 -4.23 1.62
C GLN A 82 -10.84 -3.33 0.56
N PHE A 83 -12.12 -3.55 0.23
CA PHE A 83 -12.87 -2.67 -0.68
C PHE A 83 -13.12 -1.29 -0.08
N HIS A 84 -13.34 -1.20 1.24
CA HIS A 84 -13.44 0.09 1.93
C HIS A 84 -12.12 0.84 1.92
N GLN A 85 -11.00 0.13 2.14
CA GLN A 85 -9.67 0.70 2.06
C GLN A 85 -9.37 1.20 0.64
N ALA A 86 -9.69 0.41 -0.39
CA ALA A 86 -9.53 0.81 -1.79
C ALA A 86 -10.35 2.07 -2.12
N HIS A 87 -11.60 2.13 -1.66
CA HIS A 87 -12.44 3.33 -1.82
C HIS A 87 -11.80 4.57 -1.15
N TYR A 88 -11.31 4.42 0.09
CA TYR A 88 -10.64 5.52 0.80
C TYR A 88 -9.39 6.00 0.06
N ILE A 89 -8.56 5.09 -0.44
CA ILE A 89 -7.34 5.39 -1.18
C ILE A 89 -7.64 6.12 -2.48
N ASN A 90 -8.62 5.64 -3.26
CA ASN A 90 -9.07 6.28 -4.49
C ASN A 90 -9.66 7.68 -4.22
N LYS A 91 -10.52 7.81 -3.19
CA LYS A 91 -11.16 9.08 -2.81
C LYS A 91 -10.15 10.16 -2.43
N ASN A 92 -9.05 9.78 -1.80
CA ASN A 92 -7.98 10.71 -1.40
C ASN A 92 -6.90 10.89 -2.48
N ASP A 93 -6.99 10.17 -3.60
CA ASP A 93 -6.00 10.13 -4.69
C ASP A 93 -4.57 9.89 -4.16
N ILE A 94 -4.42 8.89 -3.28
CA ILE A 94 -3.16 8.45 -2.69
C ILE A 94 -2.72 7.07 -3.18
N GLY A 95 -3.45 6.52 -4.14
CA GLY A 95 -3.20 5.25 -4.78
C GLY A 95 -4.18 4.98 -5.89
N VAL A 96 -4.14 3.79 -6.45
CA VAL A 96 -5.02 3.34 -7.53
C VAL A 96 -5.47 1.92 -7.27
N GLU A 97 -6.77 1.66 -7.38
CA GLU A 97 -7.33 0.32 -7.40
C GLU A 97 -7.20 -0.30 -8.80
N LEU A 98 -6.72 -1.53 -8.86
CA LEU A 98 -6.62 -2.30 -10.09
C LEU A 98 -6.84 -3.79 -9.82
N ASP A 99 -7.79 -4.40 -10.53
CA ASP A 99 -7.95 -5.85 -10.50
C ASP A 99 -6.82 -6.52 -11.30
N LEU A 100 -5.83 -7.02 -10.57
CA LEU A 100 -4.64 -7.65 -11.14
C LEU A 100 -4.91 -9.04 -11.75
N ASN A 101 -6.08 -9.63 -11.50
CA ASN A 101 -6.47 -10.89 -12.12
C ASN A 101 -7.11 -10.68 -13.52
N ASN A 102 -7.70 -9.50 -13.73
CA ASN A 102 -8.41 -9.14 -14.96
C ASN A 102 -7.77 -7.94 -15.68
N THR A 103 -6.44 -7.83 -15.64
CA THR A 103 -5.70 -6.75 -16.29
C THR A 103 -4.55 -7.27 -17.15
N THR A 104 -4.06 -6.44 -18.06
CA THR A 104 -2.86 -6.75 -18.85
C THR A 104 -1.59 -6.18 -18.19
N PRO A 105 -0.40 -6.74 -18.48
CA PRO A 105 0.87 -6.19 -18.02
C PRO A 105 1.07 -4.72 -18.38
N GLU A 106 0.67 -4.31 -19.60
CA GLU A 106 0.80 -2.92 -20.07
C GLU A 106 -0.08 -1.96 -19.24
N LYS A 107 -1.32 -2.37 -18.91
CA LYS A 107 -2.22 -1.58 -18.08
C LYS A 107 -1.70 -1.50 -16.65
N CYS A 108 -1.19 -2.61 -16.12
CA CYS A 108 -0.54 -2.66 -14.80
C CYS A 108 0.67 -1.70 -14.76
N TRP A 109 1.56 -1.77 -15.75
CA TRP A 109 2.69 -0.84 -15.85
C TRP A 109 2.26 0.62 -15.93
N LYS A 110 1.23 0.94 -16.72
CA LYS A 110 0.72 2.31 -16.84
C LYS A 110 0.28 2.86 -15.48
N VAL A 111 -0.38 2.03 -14.66
CA VAL A 111 -0.80 2.41 -13.30
C VAL A 111 0.41 2.57 -12.38
N LEU A 112 1.34 1.62 -12.39
CA LEU A 112 2.57 1.71 -11.60
C LEU A 112 3.38 2.94 -11.96
N ASN A 113 3.55 3.23 -13.24
CA ASN A 113 4.28 4.42 -13.70
C ASN A 113 3.59 5.72 -13.25
N LYS A 114 2.25 5.78 -13.29
CA LYS A 114 1.49 6.91 -12.73
C LYS A 114 1.80 7.09 -11.24
N LEU A 115 1.78 6.00 -10.45
CA LEU A 115 2.07 6.04 -9.02
C LEU A 115 3.51 6.48 -8.72
N LEU A 116 4.45 6.12 -9.58
CA LEU A 116 5.87 6.47 -9.46
C LEU A 116 6.20 7.92 -9.85
N THR A 117 5.34 8.60 -10.65
CA THR A 117 5.69 9.88 -11.29
C THR A 117 4.69 11.02 -11.03
N SER A 118 3.53 10.74 -10.43
CA SER A 118 2.48 11.75 -10.25
C SER A 118 2.75 12.64 -9.04
N GLU A 119 3.08 13.90 -9.28
CA GLU A 119 3.21 14.92 -8.23
C GLU A 119 1.91 15.10 -7.42
N THR A 120 0.76 14.97 -8.07
CA THR A 120 -0.55 15.05 -7.38
C THR A 120 -0.69 13.97 -6.32
N ILE A 121 -0.36 12.72 -6.67
CA ILE A 121 -0.42 11.59 -5.73
C ILE A 121 0.57 11.82 -4.57
N PHE A 122 1.79 12.26 -4.86
CA PHE A 122 2.79 12.54 -3.81
C PHE A 122 2.34 13.66 -2.87
N ASN A 123 1.78 14.75 -3.39
CA ASN A 123 1.27 15.85 -2.58
C ASN A 123 0.09 15.44 -1.72
N ASN A 124 -0.85 14.66 -2.26
CA ASN A 124 -1.98 14.11 -1.52
C ASN A 124 -1.51 13.13 -0.44
N MET A 125 -0.57 12.24 -0.78
CA MET A 125 0.02 11.31 0.19
C MET A 125 0.69 12.07 1.34
N ALA A 126 1.50 13.08 1.05
CA ALA A 126 2.14 13.90 2.09
C ALA A 126 1.11 14.61 3.00
N ARG A 127 -0.02 15.07 2.45
CA ARG A 127 -1.11 15.66 3.22
C ARG A 127 -1.77 14.64 4.15
N VAL A 128 -2.09 13.45 3.63
CA VAL A 128 -2.72 12.37 4.42
C VAL A 128 -1.74 11.85 5.48
N THR A 129 -0.48 11.61 5.13
CA THR A 129 0.55 11.16 6.08
C THR A 129 0.65 12.09 7.29
N ARG A 130 0.66 13.42 7.09
CA ARG A 130 0.69 14.39 8.20
C ARG A 130 -0.50 14.25 9.15
N SER A 131 -1.70 13.92 8.64
CA SER A 131 -2.87 13.71 9.49
C SER A 131 -2.80 12.43 10.32
N TYR A 132 -2.02 11.44 9.87
CA TYR A 132 -1.81 10.17 10.56
C TYR A 132 -0.60 10.15 11.51
N GLN A 133 0.27 11.14 11.43
CA GLN A 133 1.43 11.27 12.33
C GLN A 133 1.11 11.92 13.69
N GLN A 134 -0.16 12.27 13.93
CA GLN A 134 -0.60 12.71 15.24
C GLN A 134 -0.51 11.55 16.23
N ASP A 135 -0.05 11.84 17.46
CA ASP A 135 -0.03 10.84 18.54
C ASP A 135 -1.46 10.49 18.97
N GLY A 136 -2.01 9.44 18.33
CA GLY A 136 -3.36 8.99 18.57
C GLY A 136 -3.59 8.51 20.02
N ALA A 137 -2.56 7.95 20.65
CA ALA A 137 -2.65 7.48 22.04
C ALA A 137 -2.74 8.67 23.00
N LEU A 138 -1.92 9.69 22.80
CA LEU A 138 -1.97 10.92 23.60
C LEU A 138 -3.29 11.67 23.38
N ASN A 139 -3.75 11.78 22.14
CA ASN A 139 -5.03 12.43 21.83
C ASN A 139 -6.21 11.68 22.48
N ALA A 140 -6.21 10.36 22.45
CA ALA A 140 -7.24 9.56 23.12
C ALA A 140 -7.20 9.74 24.65
N ALA A 141 -6.03 9.74 25.25
CA ALA A 141 -5.87 9.99 26.68
C ALA A 141 -6.39 11.37 27.09
N ASN A 142 -6.05 12.41 26.33
CA ASN A 142 -6.52 13.77 26.59
C ASN A 142 -8.06 13.88 26.48
N LEU A 143 -8.69 13.23 25.47
CA LEU A 143 -10.15 13.20 25.35
C LEU A 143 -10.81 12.50 26.54
N VAL A 144 -10.23 11.42 27.05
CA VAL A 144 -10.75 10.74 28.25
C VAL A 144 -10.63 11.65 29.47
N ASP A 145 -9.51 12.33 29.66
CA ASP A 145 -9.30 13.27 30.78
C ASP A 145 -10.29 14.45 30.69
N GLU A 146 -10.54 15.01 29.51
CA GLU A 146 -11.54 16.06 29.30
C GLU A 146 -12.95 15.58 29.72
N LEU A 147 -13.39 14.41 29.28
CA LEU A 147 -14.68 13.84 29.63
C LEU A 147 -14.83 13.59 31.15
N LEU A 148 -13.77 13.12 31.81
CA LEU A 148 -13.77 12.88 33.26
C LEU A 148 -13.83 14.18 34.07
N THR A 149 -13.28 15.28 33.54
CA THR A 149 -13.33 16.60 34.21
C THR A 149 -14.66 17.31 34.01
N GLU A 150 -15.35 17.10 32.88
CA GLU A 150 -16.68 17.66 32.60
C GLU A 150 -17.82 16.99 33.43
N GLU A 151 -17.66 15.74 33.87
CA GLU A 151 -18.65 14.98 34.65
C GLU A 151 -18.59 15.22 36.18
N GLN A 152 -17.84 16.19 36.69
CA GLN A 152 -17.89 16.60 38.10
C GLN A 152 -18.86 17.79 38.28
N PRO A 153 -20.20 17.58 38.46
CA PRO A 153 -21.07 18.63 38.89
C PRO A 153 -20.76 19.00 40.35
N SER A 154 -20.63 20.28 40.58
CA SER A 154 -20.42 20.93 41.91
C SER A 154 -21.53 20.59 42.89
#